data_528b8045547c2dcf92348e7784645672
#
_entry.id   528b8045547c2dcf92348e7784645672
#
_cell.length_a   1.000
_cell.length_b   1.000
_cell.length_c   1.000
_cell.angle_alpha   90.00
_cell.angle_beta   90.00
_cell.angle_gamma   90.00
#
_symmetry.space_group_name_H-M   'P 1'
#
loop_
_entity.id
_entity.type
_entity.pdbx_description
1 polymer ?
#
loop_
_entity_poly.entity_id
_entity_poly.type
_entity_poly.pdbx_seq_one_letter_code
_entity_poly.pdbx_strand_id
1 'polypeptide(L)'
;MQTNISQIRLLGDVNEKTVFMADDILGTGGTLIKGMRLLKENGARRIICAISLPLFSGDALKHFDEAYKEGLFYRIIGTNAVYQDEAVNREWYVKVNVSRLFASVISRLHQNQSVSSLLDNAQIINRLLSHARIEYPQSELPFVSNPDQSTT
;
A
#
# COMPACT_ATOMS: atom_id res chain seq x y z
N MET A 1 18.52 11.58 -21.76
CA MET A 1 17.15 12.12 -21.69
C MET A 1 16.71 12.06 -20.23
N GLN A 2 16.69 13.18 -19.53
CA GLN A 2 16.09 13.27 -18.20
C GLN A 2 14.57 13.30 -18.39
N THR A 3 13.90 12.22 -18.05
CA THR A 3 12.46 12.23 -17.92
C THR A 3 12.12 13.12 -16.72
N ASN A 4 11.71 14.35 -16.98
CA ASN A 4 11.07 15.21 -16.00
C ASN A 4 9.81 14.50 -15.52
N ILE A 5 9.88 13.88 -14.34
CA ILE A 5 8.70 13.43 -13.60
C ILE A 5 8.04 14.71 -13.09
N SER A 6 7.22 15.29 -13.94
CA SER A 6 6.52 16.53 -13.71
C SER A 6 5.35 16.29 -12.77
N GLN A 7 5.43 16.92 -11.61
CA GLN A 7 4.32 17.27 -10.73
C GLN A 7 3.45 16.12 -10.23
N ILE A 8 3.83 15.58 -9.07
CA ILE A 8 2.89 14.86 -8.20
C ILE A 8 1.84 15.89 -7.75
N ARG A 9 0.56 15.58 -7.96
CA ARG A 9 -0.56 16.42 -7.50
C ARG A 9 -1.32 15.70 -6.41
N LEU A 10 -1.57 16.38 -5.31
CA LEU A 10 -2.48 15.90 -4.29
C LEU A 10 -3.92 16.28 -4.69
N LEU A 11 -4.82 15.31 -4.67
CA LEU A 11 -6.26 15.51 -4.84
C LEU A 11 -6.95 15.21 -3.51
N GLY A 12 -7.68 16.18 -2.99
CA GLY A 12 -8.36 16.06 -1.69
C GLY A 12 -7.53 16.59 -0.52
N ASP A 13 -8.16 16.60 0.65
CA ASP A 13 -7.59 17.07 1.90
C ASP A 13 -6.99 15.91 2.70
N VAL A 14 -5.74 16.08 3.16
CA VAL A 14 -5.00 15.10 3.97
C VAL A 14 -4.61 15.64 5.34
N ASN A 15 -5.00 16.89 5.65
CA ASN A 15 -4.63 17.53 6.90
C ASN A 15 -5.12 16.71 8.11
N GLU A 16 -4.23 16.47 9.08
CA GLU A 16 -4.44 15.66 10.29
C GLU A 16 -4.87 14.20 10.03
N LYS A 17 -4.85 13.73 8.79
CA LYS A 17 -5.29 12.37 8.43
C LYS A 17 -4.14 11.36 8.44
N THR A 18 -4.49 10.10 8.66
CA THR A 18 -3.61 8.97 8.35
C THR A 18 -3.79 8.63 6.88
N VAL A 19 -2.71 8.72 6.11
CA VAL A 19 -2.69 8.44 4.68
C VAL A 19 -2.14 7.02 4.46
N PHE A 20 -2.86 6.23 3.68
CA PHE A 20 -2.40 4.94 3.20
C PHE A 20 -2.01 5.06 1.73
N MET A 21 -0.75 4.73 1.42
CA MET A 21 -0.22 4.67 0.05
C MET A 21 -0.04 3.20 -0.35
N ALA A 22 -0.34 2.86 -1.60
CA ALA A 22 -0.07 1.53 -2.14
C ALA A 22 0.67 1.65 -3.47
N ASP A 23 1.67 0.80 -3.67
CA ASP A 23 2.43 0.73 -4.91
C ASP A 23 2.76 -0.75 -5.21
N ASP A 24 2.99 -1.07 -6.47
CA ASP A 24 3.33 -2.42 -6.89
C ASP A 24 4.84 -2.69 -6.73
N ILE A 25 5.70 -1.75 -7.11
CA ILE A 25 7.15 -1.93 -7.15
C ILE A 25 7.88 -0.77 -6.47
N LEU A 26 8.69 -1.09 -5.47
CA LEU A 26 9.60 -0.14 -4.85
C LEU A 26 11.03 -0.40 -5.34
N GLY A 27 11.50 0.38 -6.29
CA GLY A 27 12.90 0.38 -6.75
C GLY A 27 13.78 1.26 -5.84
N THR A 28 14.25 2.40 -6.37
CA THR A 28 15.07 3.37 -5.60
C THR A 28 14.30 4.18 -4.57
N GLY A 29 12.97 4.19 -4.65
CA GLY A 29 12.07 4.88 -3.70
C GLY A 29 11.96 6.39 -3.87
N GLY A 30 12.68 6.99 -4.81
CA GLY A 30 12.70 8.45 -4.95
C GLY A 30 11.33 9.08 -5.19
N THR A 31 10.48 8.46 -6.02
CA THR A 31 9.11 8.94 -6.27
C THR A 31 8.24 8.82 -5.02
N LEU A 32 8.34 7.69 -4.31
CA LEU A 32 7.57 7.45 -3.10
C LEU A 32 7.93 8.45 -1.98
N ILE A 33 9.22 8.69 -1.75
CA ILE A 33 9.70 9.68 -0.76
C ILE A 33 9.25 11.09 -1.11
N LYS A 34 9.29 11.48 -2.41
CA LYS A 34 8.74 12.78 -2.85
C LYS A 34 7.23 12.88 -2.57
N GLY A 35 6.47 11.82 -2.81
CA GLY A 35 5.05 11.76 -2.48
C GLY A 35 4.80 11.92 -0.98
N MET A 36 5.59 11.24 -0.14
CA MET A 36 5.50 11.38 1.31
C MET A 36 5.80 12.80 1.79
N ARG A 37 6.82 13.46 1.22
CA ARG A 37 7.12 14.87 1.54
C ARG A 37 5.93 15.78 1.22
N LEU A 38 5.37 15.65 0.02
CA LEU A 38 4.21 16.41 -0.39
C LEU A 38 3.03 16.20 0.59
N LEU A 39 2.76 14.97 0.99
CA LEU A 39 1.69 14.67 1.96
C LEU A 39 1.97 15.31 3.32
N LYS A 40 3.21 15.25 3.82
CA LYS A 40 3.60 15.89 5.08
C LYS A 40 3.50 17.41 5.03
N GLU A 41 3.94 18.03 3.94
CA GLU A 41 3.80 19.47 3.70
C GLU A 41 2.33 19.94 3.69
N ASN A 42 1.40 19.03 3.31
CA ASN A 42 -0.03 19.27 3.35
C ASN A 42 -0.71 18.78 4.65
N GLY A 43 0.05 18.55 5.70
CA GLY A 43 -0.47 18.30 7.05
C GLY A 43 -0.84 16.84 7.35
N ALA A 44 -0.45 15.86 6.53
CA ALA A 44 -0.71 14.46 6.84
C ALA A 44 -0.07 14.06 8.18
N ARG A 45 -0.90 13.56 9.11
CA ARG A 45 -0.47 13.18 10.45
C ARG A 45 0.43 11.95 10.40
N ARG A 46 0.02 10.91 9.66
CA ARG A 46 0.72 9.63 9.57
C ARG A 46 0.65 9.09 8.16
N ILE A 47 1.74 8.53 7.67
CA ILE A 47 1.80 7.89 6.35
C ILE A 47 2.20 6.43 6.54
N ILE A 48 1.45 5.52 5.93
CA ILE A 48 1.72 4.08 5.87
C ILE A 48 1.76 3.70 4.39
N CYS A 49 2.80 2.96 3.98
CA CYS A 49 2.90 2.47 2.61
C CYS A 49 2.81 0.95 2.56
N ALA A 50 2.10 0.40 1.58
CA ALA A 50 2.09 -1.03 1.26
C ALA A 50 2.67 -1.25 -0.13
N ILE A 51 3.62 -2.20 -0.23
CA ILE A 51 4.39 -2.46 -1.46
C ILE A 51 4.34 -3.96 -1.76
N SER A 52 3.94 -4.30 -2.98
CA SER A 52 3.89 -5.71 -3.41
C SER A 52 5.30 -6.28 -3.65
N LEU A 53 6.16 -5.54 -4.38
CA LEU A 53 7.53 -5.95 -4.72
C LEU A 53 8.55 -4.93 -4.18
N PRO A 54 8.96 -5.03 -2.91
CA PRO A 54 9.89 -4.09 -2.28
C PRO A 54 11.34 -4.43 -2.67
N LEU A 55 11.81 -3.99 -3.83
CA LEU A 55 13.15 -4.31 -4.34
C LEU A 55 14.28 -3.58 -3.58
N PHE A 56 14.03 -2.39 -3.09
CA PHE A 56 15.03 -1.52 -2.41
C PHE A 56 16.36 -1.43 -3.18
N SER A 57 16.30 -1.05 -4.46
CA SER A 57 17.47 -1.00 -5.33
C SER A 57 18.41 0.14 -4.99
N GLY A 58 19.72 -0.09 -5.13
CA GLY A 58 20.75 0.93 -4.88
C GLY A 58 20.74 1.40 -3.43
N ASP A 59 20.79 2.72 -3.21
CA ASP A 59 20.80 3.32 -1.86
C ASP A 59 19.41 3.50 -1.23
N ALA A 60 18.39 2.79 -1.74
CA ALA A 60 17.00 2.97 -1.29
C ALA A 60 16.86 2.82 0.23
N LEU A 61 17.42 1.76 0.83
CA LEU A 61 17.33 1.53 2.27
C LEU A 61 17.89 2.70 3.08
N LYS A 62 19.02 3.27 2.64
CA LYS A 62 19.61 4.45 3.27
C LYS A 62 18.69 5.67 3.18
N HIS A 63 18.11 5.92 2.00
CA HIS A 63 17.16 7.02 1.82
C HIS A 63 15.91 6.85 2.68
N PHE A 64 15.41 5.63 2.85
CA PHE A 64 14.27 5.35 3.73
C PHE A 64 14.63 5.45 5.21
N ASP A 65 15.85 5.05 5.61
CA ASP A 65 16.34 5.24 6.97
C ASP A 65 16.41 6.75 7.32
N GLU A 66 16.88 7.59 6.39
CA GLU A 66 16.91 9.05 6.53
C GLU A 66 15.48 9.63 6.60
N ALA A 67 14.62 9.25 5.66
CA ALA A 67 13.22 9.69 5.62
C ALA A 67 12.43 9.29 6.88
N TYR A 68 12.71 8.12 7.45
CA TYR A 68 12.11 7.69 8.71
C TYR A 68 12.57 8.55 9.90
N LYS A 69 13.87 8.84 9.99
CA LYS A 69 14.43 9.74 11.02
C LYS A 69 13.83 11.16 10.92
N GLU A 70 13.54 11.63 9.73
CA GLU A 70 12.83 12.90 9.48
C GLU A 70 11.32 12.83 9.85
N GLY A 71 10.78 11.66 10.19
CA GLY A 71 9.37 11.49 10.52
C GLY A 71 8.43 11.55 9.32
N LEU A 72 8.94 11.31 8.10
CA LEU A 72 8.13 11.39 6.88
C LEU A 72 7.04 10.31 6.80
N PHE A 73 7.30 9.13 7.35
CA PHE A 73 6.34 8.03 7.34
C PHE A 73 6.38 7.24 8.66
N TYR A 74 5.35 6.45 8.89
CA TYR A 74 5.23 5.62 10.07
C TYR A 74 5.72 4.20 9.84
N ARG A 75 5.25 3.54 8.76
CA ARG A 75 5.62 2.15 8.40
C ARG A 75 5.57 1.94 6.89
N ILE A 76 6.45 1.06 6.42
CA ILE A 76 6.37 0.44 5.10
C ILE A 76 6.07 -1.04 5.28
N ILE A 77 4.99 -1.49 4.66
CA ILE A 77 4.53 -2.86 4.67
C ILE A 77 4.95 -3.47 3.32
N GLY A 78 5.82 -4.45 3.34
CA GLY A 78 6.28 -5.11 2.12
C GLY A 78 6.02 -6.62 2.14
N THR A 79 5.74 -7.21 0.98
CA THR A 79 5.61 -8.67 0.90
C THR A 79 6.97 -9.37 0.90
N ASN A 80 6.98 -10.66 1.19
CA ASN A 80 8.16 -11.52 1.00
C ASN A 80 8.21 -12.18 -0.39
N ALA A 81 7.54 -11.60 -1.40
CA ALA A 81 7.66 -12.04 -2.78
C ALA A 81 9.06 -11.82 -3.35
N VAL A 82 9.80 -10.89 -2.76
CA VAL A 82 11.22 -10.62 -3.04
C VAL A 82 12.01 -10.78 -1.74
N TYR A 83 13.21 -11.33 -1.83
CA TYR A 83 14.11 -11.49 -0.70
C TYR A 83 14.67 -10.13 -0.25
N GLN A 84 14.49 -9.80 1.04
CA GLN A 84 14.84 -8.49 1.61
C GLN A 84 15.32 -8.60 3.06
N ASP A 85 16.42 -9.32 3.29
CA ASP A 85 16.95 -9.52 4.65
C ASP A 85 17.37 -8.22 5.33
N GLU A 86 17.93 -7.29 4.59
CA GLU A 86 18.37 -6.03 5.16
C GLU A 86 17.21 -5.14 5.61
N ALA A 87 16.10 -5.14 4.87
CA ALA A 87 14.92 -4.34 5.21
C ALA A 87 14.20 -4.88 6.45
N VAL A 88 14.17 -6.21 6.64
CA VAL A 88 13.42 -6.87 7.72
C VAL A 88 13.89 -6.44 9.11
N ASN A 89 15.15 -6.04 9.27
CA ASN A 89 15.73 -5.63 10.55
C ASN A 89 15.46 -4.16 10.88
N ARG A 90 14.79 -3.40 10.02
CA ARG A 90 14.47 -1.99 10.26
C ARG A 90 13.16 -1.83 11.00
N GLU A 91 13.16 -0.99 12.02
CA GLU A 91 11.97 -0.70 12.82
C GLU A 91 10.76 -0.27 11.96
N TRP A 92 11.00 0.49 10.91
CA TRP A 92 9.97 1.02 10.04
C TRP A 92 9.41 0.02 9.01
N TYR A 93 10.02 -1.18 8.86
CA TYR A 93 9.60 -2.17 7.87
C TYR A 93 8.78 -3.29 8.50
N VAL A 94 7.66 -3.62 7.88
CA VAL A 94 6.78 -4.73 8.27
C VAL A 94 6.68 -5.72 7.12
N LYS A 95 7.20 -6.94 7.33
CA LYS A 95 7.14 -8.01 6.36
C LYS A 95 5.80 -8.74 6.41
N VAL A 96 5.11 -8.83 5.26
CA VAL A 96 3.91 -9.64 5.07
C VAL A 96 4.26 -10.91 4.30
N ASN A 97 3.88 -12.08 4.83
CA ASN A 97 4.15 -13.37 4.20
C ASN A 97 3.03 -13.73 3.23
N VAL A 98 3.36 -13.81 1.93
CA VAL A 98 2.45 -14.18 0.84
C VAL A 98 2.68 -15.60 0.31
N SER A 99 3.56 -16.39 0.92
CA SER A 99 3.90 -17.75 0.46
C SER A 99 2.68 -18.67 0.40
N ARG A 100 1.75 -18.54 1.36
CA ARG A 100 0.52 -19.33 1.36
C ARG A 100 -0.38 -19.01 0.16
N LEU A 101 -0.46 -17.72 -0.23
CA LEU A 101 -1.21 -17.32 -1.41
C LEU A 101 -0.60 -17.96 -2.68
N PHE A 102 0.72 -17.86 -2.84
CA PHE A 102 1.40 -18.47 -3.99
C PHE A 102 1.21 -20.00 -4.02
N ALA A 103 1.37 -20.69 -2.89
CA ALA A 103 1.13 -22.12 -2.80
C ALA A 103 -0.30 -22.48 -3.21
N SER A 104 -1.29 -21.71 -2.79
CA SER A 104 -2.69 -21.91 -3.17
C SER A 104 -2.92 -21.69 -4.67
N VAL A 105 -2.31 -20.66 -5.26
CA VAL A 105 -2.39 -20.40 -6.71
C VAL A 105 -1.77 -21.55 -7.50
N ILE A 106 -0.56 -21.99 -7.13
CA ILE A 106 0.14 -23.11 -7.78
C ILE A 106 -0.71 -24.39 -7.71
N SER A 107 -1.25 -24.72 -6.53
CA SER A 107 -2.10 -25.89 -6.36
C SER A 107 -3.33 -25.88 -7.25
N ARG A 108 -4.02 -24.74 -7.33
CA ARG A 108 -5.22 -24.59 -8.17
C ARG A 108 -4.89 -24.70 -9.66
N LEU A 109 -3.83 -24.06 -10.11
CA LEU A 109 -3.37 -24.16 -11.50
C LEU A 109 -3.01 -25.59 -11.87
N HIS A 110 -2.31 -26.32 -10.98
CA HIS A 110 -1.96 -27.73 -11.18
C HIS A 110 -3.21 -28.63 -11.29
N GLN A 111 -4.28 -28.28 -10.59
CA GLN A 111 -5.55 -29.01 -10.60
C GLN A 111 -6.56 -28.49 -11.64
N ASN A 112 -6.16 -27.60 -12.53
CA ASN A 112 -7.03 -26.93 -13.51
C ASN A 112 -8.26 -26.23 -12.87
N GLN A 113 -8.10 -25.68 -11.66
CA GLN A 113 -9.14 -24.96 -10.92
C GLN A 113 -9.00 -23.44 -11.11
N SER A 114 -10.12 -22.72 -10.99
CA SER A 114 -10.12 -21.25 -11.03
C SER A 114 -9.38 -20.64 -9.84
N VAL A 115 -8.57 -19.61 -10.09
CA VAL A 115 -7.88 -18.82 -9.07
C VAL A 115 -8.69 -17.59 -8.60
N SER A 116 -9.80 -17.26 -9.28
CA SER A 116 -10.58 -16.04 -9.01
C SER A 116 -11.03 -15.93 -7.57
N SER A 117 -11.45 -17.03 -6.94
CA SER A 117 -11.87 -17.04 -5.53
C SER A 117 -10.74 -16.79 -4.53
N LEU A 118 -9.47 -16.91 -4.93
CA LEU A 118 -8.32 -16.55 -4.09
C LEU A 118 -8.07 -15.04 -4.09
N LEU A 119 -8.56 -14.34 -5.12
CA LEU A 119 -8.38 -12.90 -5.30
C LEU A 119 -9.58 -12.10 -4.80
N ASP A 120 -10.72 -12.75 -4.57
CA ASP A 120 -11.92 -12.12 -3.99
C ASP A 120 -11.77 -12.02 -2.47
N ASN A 121 -11.25 -10.90 -2.02
CA ASN A 121 -11.05 -10.60 -0.60
C ASN A 121 -12.19 -9.75 0.00
N ALA A 122 -13.25 -9.43 -0.75
CA ALA A 122 -14.31 -8.52 -0.30
C ALA A 122 -14.95 -8.98 1.03
N GLN A 123 -15.26 -10.26 1.18
CA GLN A 123 -15.83 -10.79 2.42
C GLN A 123 -14.86 -10.70 3.60
N ILE A 124 -13.56 -10.95 3.38
CA ILE A 124 -12.54 -10.86 4.41
C ILE A 124 -12.37 -9.41 4.86
N ILE A 125 -12.28 -8.49 3.89
CA ILE A 125 -12.16 -7.04 4.14
C ILE A 125 -13.36 -6.55 4.93
N ASN A 126 -14.58 -6.86 4.50
CA ASN A 126 -15.82 -6.45 5.19
C ASN A 126 -15.86 -6.97 6.63
N ARG A 127 -15.47 -8.23 6.85
CA ARG A 127 -15.39 -8.80 8.21
C ARG A 127 -14.36 -8.07 9.07
N LEU A 128 -13.17 -7.75 8.55
CA LEU A 128 -12.12 -7.02 9.27
C LEU A 128 -12.59 -5.61 9.62
N LEU A 129 -13.23 -4.90 8.69
CA LEU A 129 -13.78 -3.57 8.91
C LEU A 129 -14.89 -3.57 9.97
N SER A 130 -15.79 -4.55 9.97
CA SER A 130 -16.85 -4.68 10.98
C SER A 130 -16.30 -4.90 12.39
N HIS A 131 -15.19 -5.63 12.55
CA HIS A 131 -14.52 -5.82 13.84
C HIS A 131 -13.72 -4.59 14.30
N ALA A 132 -13.25 -3.76 13.38
CA ALA A 132 -12.50 -2.57 13.72
C ALA A 132 -13.36 -1.42 14.27
N ARG A 133 -14.69 -1.56 14.34
CA ARG A 133 -15.65 -0.50 14.75
C ARG A 133 -15.44 0.84 14.08
N ILE A 134 -14.99 0.82 12.84
CA ILE A 134 -14.83 2.04 12.05
C ILE A 134 -16.17 2.25 11.32
N GLU A 135 -17.07 3.00 11.93
CA GLU A 135 -18.23 3.56 11.24
C GLU A 135 -17.73 4.67 10.30
N TYR A 136 -17.44 4.32 9.05
CA TYR A 136 -17.37 5.32 8.01
C TYR A 136 -18.80 5.59 7.53
N PRO A 137 -19.29 6.83 7.56
CA PRO A 137 -20.56 7.17 6.91
C PRO A 137 -20.42 6.85 5.42
N GLN A 138 -21.30 5.99 4.92
CA GLN A 138 -21.25 5.49 3.52
C GLN A 138 -21.40 6.60 2.47
N SER A 139 -21.79 7.80 2.87
CA SER A 139 -21.98 8.97 2.01
C SER A 139 -20.69 9.68 1.58
N GLU A 140 -19.52 9.31 2.12
CA GLU A 140 -18.26 10.02 1.84
C GLU A 140 -17.24 9.24 0.99
N LEU A 141 -17.60 8.05 0.46
CA LEU A 141 -16.73 7.32 -0.45
C LEU A 141 -17.02 7.73 -1.91
N PRO A 142 -16.13 8.51 -2.57
CA PRO A 142 -16.41 9.08 -3.90
C PRO A 142 -16.45 8.06 -5.04
N PHE A 143 -16.35 6.75 -4.78
CA PHE A 143 -16.28 5.70 -5.80
C PHE A 143 -17.14 4.45 -5.54
N VAL A 144 -18.06 4.48 -4.59
CA VAL A 144 -19.05 3.40 -4.43
C VAL A 144 -20.32 3.82 -5.16
N SER A 145 -20.42 3.46 -6.47
CA SER A 145 -21.71 3.51 -7.16
C SER A 145 -22.66 2.54 -6.46
N ASN A 146 -23.76 3.07 -5.94
CA ASN A 146 -24.87 2.28 -5.37
C ASN A 146 -25.40 1.33 -6.45
N PRO A 147 -25.40 0.00 -6.26
CA PRO A 147 -25.92 -0.94 -7.27
C PRO A 147 -27.44 -0.91 -7.41
N ASP A 148 -28.18 -0.11 -6.63
CA ASP A 148 -29.67 -0.10 -6.60
C ASP A 148 -30.33 1.04 -7.40
N GLN A 149 -29.64 1.71 -8.34
CA GLN A 149 -30.28 2.71 -9.20
C GLN A 149 -30.37 2.27 -10.68
N SER A 150 -30.72 1.02 -10.92
CA SER A 150 -31.13 0.58 -12.25
C SER A 150 -32.43 -0.22 -12.21
N THR A 151 -33.56 0.46 -11.90
CA THR A 151 -34.89 0.04 -12.34
C THR A 151 -35.88 1.17 -12.11
N THR A 152 -36.08 2.00 -13.10
CA THR A 152 -37.37 2.50 -13.58
C THR A 152 -37.25 2.97 -15.02
#